data_0a6a84df363dbb6bff4e249a5eacd52e
#
_entry.id   0a6a84df363dbb6bff4e249a5eacd52e
#
_cell.length_a   1.000
_cell.length_b   1.000
_cell.length_c   1.000
_cell.angle_alpha   90.00
_cell.angle_beta   90.00
_cell.angle_gamma   90.00
#
_symmetry.space_group_name_H-M   'P 1'
#
loop_
_entity.id
_entity.type
_entity.pdbx_description
1 polymer ?
#
loop_
_entity_poly.entity_id
_entity_poly.type
_entity_poly.pdbx_seq_one_letter_code
_entity_poly.pdbx_strand_id
1 'polypeptide(L)'
;WTKLRAFELYEYERVVMIDSDMLMCHNMDELFDRPLERGMIAAALACTCNPKQIPTYPAEWTPRNCGYALRPHPPNDTRQLTKPTHRLINSGVVVLEPSQEQHDKIHTFILQHPERVAQYRFPDQDLLADVYSERVQMLPWHYNALKTLRQCHPDLWNDDEVRIIHYILDKPWLLGPAPCGGHTHLHSLWWNAYASLAAHPATLGMTRDEWAKEVALHVRGI
;
A
#
# COMPACT_ATOMS: atom_id res chain seq x y z
N TRP A 1 -11.90 7.56 -6.98
CA TRP A 1 -12.28 7.74 -5.55
C TRP A 1 -13.01 6.53 -4.96
N THR A 2 -13.17 5.43 -5.70
CA THR A 2 -13.92 4.23 -5.24
C THR A 2 -13.40 3.68 -3.91
N LYS A 3 -12.11 3.74 -3.67
CA LYS A 3 -11.46 3.33 -2.42
C LYS A 3 -12.03 4.02 -1.17
N LEU A 4 -12.46 5.28 -1.30
CA LEU A 4 -13.04 6.05 -0.19
C LEU A 4 -14.39 5.51 0.28
N ARG A 5 -15.05 4.66 -0.53
CA ARG A 5 -16.28 3.96 -0.11
C ARG A 5 -16.07 3.07 1.11
N ALA A 6 -14.83 2.68 1.42
CA ALA A 6 -14.52 1.94 2.64
C ALA A 6 -14.95 2.69 3.92
N PHE A 7 -14.97 4.03 3.89
CA PHE A 7 -15.40 4.86 5.01
C PHE A 7 -16.92 4.89 5.22
N GLU A 8 -17.70 4.39 4.24
CA GLU A 8 -19.17 4.27 4.28
C GLU A 8 -19.66 2.89 4.75
N LEU A 9 -18.76 1.95 5.02
CA LEU A 9 -19.09 0.58 5.45
C LEU A 9 -19.46 0.55 6.93
N TYR A 10 -20.47 1.30 7.31
CA TYR A 10 -20.88 1.57 8.70
C TYR A 10 -21.33 0.32 9.47
N GLU A 11 -21.66 -0.75 8.77
CA GLU A 11 -22.00 -2.05 9.36
C GLU A 11 -20.81 -2.81 9.96
N TYR A 12 -19.58 -2.35 9.68
CA TYR A 12 -18.36 -2.94 10.21
C TYR A 12 -17.74 -2.04 11.27
N GLU A 13 -17.29 -2.63 12.37
CA GLU A 13 -16.55 -1.91 13.42
C GLU A 13 -15.17 -1.47 12.93
N ARG A 14 -14.55 -2.30 12.06
CA ARG A 14 -13.23 -2.04 11.49
C ARG A 14 -13.09 -2.58 10.08
N VAL A 15 -12.39 -1.83 9.25
CA VAL A 15 -12.06 -2.21 7.87
C VAL A 15 -10.55 -2.13 7.69
N VAL A 16 -9.97 -3.17 7.08
CA VAL A 16 -8.60 -3.18 6.57
C VAL A 16 -8.67 -3.12 5.06
N MET A 17 -8.41 -1.95 4.51
CA MET A 17 -8.41 -1.70 3.08
C MET A 17 -7.05 -2.08 2.51
N ILE A 18 -7.05 -2.87 1.42
CA ILE A 18 -5.83 -3.38 0.76
C ILE A 18 -5.92 -3.08 -0.74
N ASP A 19 -4.80 -2.63 -1.34
CA ASP A 19 -4.70 -2.46 -2.79
C ASP A 19 -4.70 -3.81 -3.52
N SER A 20 -5.22 -3.83 -4.75
CA SER A 20 -5.34 -5.06 -5.56
C SER A 20 -4.00 -5.56 -6.11
N ASP A 21 -2.95 -4.76 -6.06
CA ASP A 21 -1.61 -5.11 -6.53
C ASP A 21 -0.69 -5.61 -5.41
N MET A 22 -1.25 -6.40 -4.51
CA MET A 22 -0.56 -6.96 -3.36
C MET A 22 -0.61 -8.49 -3.33
N LEU A 23 0.37 -9.09 -2.65
CA LEU A 23 0.41 -10.52 -2.32
C LEU A 23 0.54 -10.67 -0.81
N MET A 24 -0.48 -11.23 -0.17
CA MET A 24 -0.44 -11.58 1.26
C MET A 24 0.45 -12.80 1.45
N CYS A 25 1.49 -12.65 2.28
CA CYS A 25 2.46 -13.70 2.60
C CYS A 25 2.16 -14.37 3.94
N HIS A 26 1.63 -13.61 4.90
CA HIS A 26 1.24 -14.10 6.23
C HIS A 26 -0.08 -13.50 6.67
N ASN A 27 -0.72 -14.14 7.64
CA ASN A 27 -1.94 -13.61 8.26
C ASN A 27 -1.71 -12.22 8.86
N MET A 28 -2.70 -11.34 8.76
CA MET A 28 -2.68 -9.97 9.28
C MET A 28 -3.94 -9.66 10.11
N ASP A 29 -4.65 -10.67 10.62
CA ASP A 29 -5.91 -10.47 11.37
C ASP A 29 -5.70 -9.63 12.62
N GLU A 30 -4.47 -9.61 13.18
CA GLU A 30 -4.11 -8.72 14.27
C GLU A 30 -4.33 -7.21 13.98
N LEU A 31 -4.49 -6.82 12.71
CA LEU A 31 -4.86 -5.45 12.35
C LEU A 31 -6.29 -5.10 12.77
N PHE A 32 -7.17 -6.09 12.88
CA PHE A 32 -8.54 -5.87 13.37
C PHE A 32 -8.58 -5.60 14.88
N ASP A 33 -7.62 -6.15 15.63
CA ASP A 33 -7.54 -5.99 17.09
C ASP A 33 -6.59 -4.88 17.54
N ARG A 34 -5.80 -4.32 16.58
CA ARG A 34 -4.83 -3.28 16.90
C ARG A 34 -5.53 -2.03 17.44
N PRO A 35 -5.09 -1.49 18.61
CA PRO A 35 -5.63 -0.24 19.11
C PRO A 35 -5.54 0.88 18.07
N LEU A 36 -6.67 1.53 17.80
CA LEU A 36 -6.76 2.69 16.90
C LEU A 36 -7.52 3.79 17.64
N GLU A 37 -6.92 4.95 17.77
CA GLU A 37 -7.60 6.08 18.40
C GLU A 37 -8.77 6.58 17.53
N ARG A 38 -9.85 6.96 18.18
CA ARG A 38 -11.06 7.41 17.48
C ARG A 38 -10.76 8.54 16.49
N GLY A 39 -11.24 8.37 15.26
CA GLY A 39 -11.07 9.33 14.17
C GLY A 39 -9.66 9.39 13.61
N MET A 40 -8.81 8.41 13.91
CA MET A 40 -7.55 8.16 13.24
C MET A 40 -7.70 7.06 12.18
N ILE A 41 -6.72 6.99 11.30
CA ILE A 41 -6.46 5.82 10.42
C ILE A 41 -5.09 5.25 10.77
N ALA A 42 -4.83 4.00 10.40
CA ALA A 42 -3.46 3.47 10.46
C ALA A 42 -2.97 3.10 9.06
N ALA A 43 -1.73 3.50 8.74
CA ALA A 43 -1.08 3.22 7.46
C ALA A 43 0.44 3.18 7.62
N ALA A 44 1.14 2.51 6.70
CA ALA A 44 2.60 2.52 6.67
C ALA A 44 3.14 3.74 5.92
N LEU A 45 4.39 4.11 6.18
CA LEU A 45 5.06 5.19 5.47
C LEU A 45 5.21 4.89 3.97
N ALA A 46 5.15 5.92 3.15
CA ALA A 46 5.60 5.86 1.77
C ALA A 46 7.14 5.85 1.72
N CYS A 47 7.70 5.04 0.81
CA CYS A 47 9.12 5.14 0.49
C CYS A 47 9.33 6.22 -0.57
N THR A 48 9.91 7.35 -0.18
CA THR A 48 10.16 8.49 -1.06
C THR A 48 11.54 8.47 -1.73
N CYS A 49 12.23 7.32 -1.76
CA CYS A 49 13.56 7.20 -2.35
C CYS A 49 13.62 7.40 -3.86
N ASN A 50 12.49 7.18 -4.56
CA ASN A 50 12.40 7.29 -6.02
C ASN A 50 13.57 6.58 -6.77
N PRO A 51 13.78 5.26 -6.57
CA PRO A 51 14.96 4.56 -7.11
C PRO A 51 15.00 4.55 -8.65
N LYS A 52 13.87 4.74 -9.31
CA LYS A 52 13.76 4.84 -10.77
C LYS A 52 13.93 6.26 -11.31
N GLN A 53 14.17 7.23 -10.44
CA GLN A 53 14.30 8.65 -10.80
C GLN A 53 13.16 9.15 -11.70
N ILE A 54 11.92 8.77 -11.35
CA ILE A 54 10.73 9.11 -12.11
C ILE A 54 10.58 10.63 -12.14
N PRO A 55 10.65 11.27 -13.34
CA PRO A 55 10.73 12.74 -13.43
C PRO A 55 9.47 13.45 -12.95
N THR A 56 8.35 12.73 -12.96
CA THR A 56 7.07 13.27 -12.52
C THR A 56 6.88 13.21 -11.00
N TYR A 57 7.76 12.57 -10.23
CA TYR A 57 7.70 12.56 -8.77
C TYR A 57 8.19 13.89 -8.21
N PRO A 58 7.73 14.29 -6.99
CA PRO A 58 8.21 15.48 -6.34
C PRO A 58 9.74 15.50 -6.21
N ALA A 59 10.38 16.65 -6.44
CA ALA A 59 11.83 16.78 -6.41
C ALA A 59 12.45 16.45 -5.04
N GLU A 60 11.67 16.64 -3.97
CA GLU A 60 12.04 16.28 -2.60
C GLU A 60 11.98 14.78 -2.30
N TRP A 61 11.43 13.95 -3.21
CA TRP A 61 11.43 12.50 -3.09
C TRP A 61 12.82 11.93 -3.39
N THR A 62 13.63 11.88 -2.37
CA THR A 62 15.02 11.41 -2.41
C THR A 62 15.30 10.47 -1.24
N PRO A 63 16.32 9.58 -1.32
CA PRO A 63 16.72 8.75 -0.19
C PRO A 63 16.96 9.52 1.10
N ARG A 64 17.55 10.72 1.00
CA ARG A 64 17.86 11.59 2.15
C ARG A 64 16.59 12.12 2.85
N ASN A 65 15.50 12.21 2.14
CA ASN A 65 14.23 12.73 2.64
C ASN A 65 13.21 11.61 2.92
N CYS A 66 13.60 10.34 2.78
CA CYS A 66 12.72 9.21 3.04
C CYS A 66 12.55 8.98 4.55
N GLY A 67 11.30 8.82 5.00
CA GLY A 67 11.02 8.50 6.40
C GLY A 67 11.71 7.21 6.87
N TYR A 68 11.85 6.23 5.99
CA TYR A 68 12.57 4.98 6.29
C TYR A 68 14.09 5.13 6.42
N ALA A 69 14.68 6.26 6.03
CA ALA A 69 16.10 6.54 6.26
C ALA A 69 16.42 7.00 7.69
N LEU A 70 15.40 7.39 8.45
CA LEU A 70 15.56 7.78 9.86
C LEU A 70 15.70 6.52 10.73
N ARG A 71 16.75 6.49 11.57
CA ARG A 71 16.99 5.36 12.48
C ARG A 71 17.30 5.84 13.90
N PRO A 72 16.92 5.10 14.94
CA PRO A 72 16.02 3.95 14.94
C PRO A 72 14.59 4.34 14.58
N HIS A 73 13.87 3.43 13.95
CA HIS A 73 12.44 3.58 13.65
C HIS A 73 11.60 3.00 14.79
N PRO A 74 11.27 3.76 15.82
CA PRO A 74 10.19 3.34 16.69
C PRO A 74 8.89 3.56 15.92
N PRO A 75 8.03 2.54 15.79
CA PRO A 75 6.80 2.65 14.99
C PRO A 75 5.88 3.82 15.40
N ASN A 76 6.08 4.35 16.60
CA ASN A 76 5.25 5.39 17.20
C ASN A 76 6.01 6.67 17.60
N ASP A 77 7.32 6.79 17.32
CA ASP A 77 8.07 8.01 17.65
C ASP A 77 8.14 8.98 16.46
N THR A 78 7.23 9.94 16.43
CA THR A 78 7.16 10.96 15.39
C THR A 78 8.11 12.16 15.63
N ARG A 79 8.83 12.20 16.77
CA ARG A 79 9.68 13.36 17.14
C ARG A 79 10.82 13.60 16.16
N GLN A 80 11.28 12.57 15.46
CA GLN A 80 12.34 12.71 14.45
C GLN A 80 11.80 13.04 13.06
N LEU A 81 10.48 13.06 12.88
CA LEU A 81 9.84 13.31 11.58
C LEU A 81 9.78 14.83 11.31
N THR A 82 10.92 15.43 11.00
CA THR A 82 11.08 16.89 10.83
C THR A 82 10.68 17.41 9.46
N LYS A 83 10.56 16.55 8.43
CA LYS A 83 10.20 16.93 7.07
C LYS A 83 8.83 16.38 6.70
N PRO A 84 8.05 17.08 5.84
CA PRO A 84 6.77 16.56 5.35
C PRO A 84 6.89 15.17 4.73
N THR A 85 7.94 14.91 3.95
CA THR A 85 8.23 13.61 3.31
C THR A 85 8.42 12.46 4.31
N HIS A 86 8.81 12.76 5.56
CA HIS A 86 8.98 11.74 6.60
C HIS A 86 7.66 11.19 7.13
N ARG A 87 6.55 11.90 6.93
CA ARG A 87 5.21 11.54 7.41
C ARG A 87 4.27 11.07 6.30
N LEU A 88 4.74 11.09 5.05
CA LEU A 88 3.93 10.61 3.94
C LEU A 88 3.60 9.14 4.12
N ILE A 89 2.33 8.83 4.02
CA ILE A 89 1.83 7.46 4.07
C ILE A 89 1.71 6.88 2.67
N ASN A 90 1.72 5.56 2.58
CA ASN A 90 1.25 4.84 1.41
C ASN A 90 -0.11 4.23 1.70
N SER A 91 -1.11 4.54 0.88
CA SER A 91 -2.50 4.14 1.06
C SER A 91 -2.81 2.70 0.63
N GLY A 92 -1.78 1.91 0.32
CA GLY A 92 -1.97 0.52 -0.12
C GLY A 92 -2.54 -0.39 0.97
N VAL A 93 -2.21 -0.14 2.24
CA VAL A 93 -2.90 -0.73 3.39
C VAL A 93 -3.34 0.39 4.32
N VAL A 94 -4.64 0.45 4.59
CA VAL A 94 -5.22 1.42 5.53
C VAL A 94 -6.19 0.70 6.47
N VAL A 95 -5.96 0.84 7.77
CA VAL A 95 -6.88 0.40 8.81
C VAL A 95 -7.71 1.60 9.24
N LEU A 96 -9.02 1.42 9.30
CA LEU A 96 -9.96 2.48 9.65
C LEU A 96 -11.19 1.93 10.40
N GLU A 97 -11.86 2.80 11.14
CA GLU A 97 -13.17 2.56 11.75
C GLU A 97 -14.20 3.37 10.97
N PRO A 98 -15.03 2.73 10.11
CA PRO A 98 -15.99 3.46 9.29
C PRO A 98 -16.98 4.23 10.15
N SER A 99 -17.24 5.48 9.80
CA SER A 99 -18.25 6.29 10.47
C SER A 99 -18.72 7.44 9.59
N GLN A 100 -19.96 7.89 9.82
CA GLN A 100 -20.49 9.08 9.15
C GLN A 100 -19.58 10.30 9.38
N GLU A 101 -19.03 10.45 10.58
CA GLU A 101 -18.12 11.55 10.93
C GLU A 101 -16.87 11.55 10.04
N GLN A 102 -16.23 10.39 9.82
CA GLN A 102 -15.03 10.27 8.97
C GLN A 102 -15.37 10.46 7.50
N HIS A 103 -16.47 9.88 7.03
CA HIS A 103 -16.96 10.09 5.67
C HIS A 103 -17.23 11.57 5.39
N ASP A 104 -17.99 12.24 6.26
CA ASP A 104 -18.31 13.66 6.11
C ASP A 104 -17.08 14.56 6.17
N LYS A 105 -16.09 14.21 6.99
CA LYS A 105 -14.80 14.90 7.05
C LYS A 105 -14.08 14.86 5.69
N ILE A 106 -13.98 13.67 5.07
CA ILE A 106 -13.35 13.48 3.75
C ILE A 106 -14.15 14.28 2.70
N HIS A 107 -15.46 14.11 2.66
CA HIS A 107 -16.33 14.78 1.69
C HIS A 107 -16.26 16.30 1.81
N THR A 108 -16.33 16.82 3.03
CA THR A 108 -16.20 18.25 3.32
C THR A 108 -14.85 18.79 2.85
N PHE A 109 -13.76 18.06 3.11
CA PHE A 109 -12.43 18.45 2.65
C PHE A 109 -12.36 18.58 1.13
N ILE A 110 -12.89 17.60 0.40
CA ILE A 110 -12.91 17.60 -1.08
C ILE A 110 -13.69 18.82 -1.59
N LEU A 111 -14.84 19.14 -1.00
CA LEU A 111 -15.67 20.28 -1.41
C LEU A 111 -15.03 21.63 -1.09
N GLN A 112 -14.31 21.72 0.04
CA GLN A 112 -13.66 22.97 0.47
C GLN A 112 -12.32 23.24 -0.24
N HIS A 113 -11.66 22.20 -0.77
CA HIS A 113 -10.32 22.30 -1.37
C HIS A 113 -10.24 21.69 -2.78
N PRO A 114 -11.18 21.99 -3.71
CA PRO A 114 -11.25 21.32 -5.01
C PRO A 114 -9.99 21.55 -5.86
N GLU A 115 -9.39 22.75 -5.80
CA GLU A 115 -8.17 23.06 -6.55
C GLU A 115 -6.96 22.27 -6.04
N ARG A 116 -6.86 22.09 -4.72
CA ARG A 116 -5.81 21.27 -4.09
C ARG A 116 -5.96 19.81 -4.47
N VAL A 117 -7.18 19.29 -4.36
CA VAL A 117 -7.52 17.90 -4.71
C VAL A 117 -7.23 17.60 -6.18
N ALA A 118 -7.48 18.56 -7.08
CA ALA A 118 -7.18 18.43 -8.51
C ALA A 118 -5.68 18.34 -8.82
N GLN A 119 -4.82 18.78 -7.90
CA GLN A 119 -3.36 18.75 -8.06
C GLN A 119 -2.71 17.48 -7.46
N TYR A 120 -3.48 16.61 -6.79
CA TYR A 120 -2.95 15.40 -6.20
C TYR A 120 -2.34 14.47 -7.25
N ARG A 121 -1.14 14.00 -6.96
CA ARG A 121 -0.41 13.07 -7.82
C ARG A 121 -0.80 11.62 -7.56
N PHE A 122 -1.03 11.31 -6.29
CA PHE A 122 -1.50 10.03 -5.78
C PHE A 122 -2.85 10.27 -5.09
N PRO A 123 -3.96 10.35 -5.87
CA PRO A 123 -5.20 11.00 -5.41
C PRO A 123 -5.73 10.55 -4.05
N ASP A 124 -5.88 9.24 -3.83
CA ASP A 124 -6.39 8.70 -2.55
C ASP A 124 -5.36 8.83 -1.42
N GLN A 125 -4.08 8.59 -1.74
CA GLN A 125 -2.98 8.70 -0.79
C GLN A 125 -2.78 10.15 -0.32
N ASP A 126 -2.71 11.09 -1.27
CA ASP A 126 -2.50 12.51 -0.96
C ASP A 126 -3.70 13.08 -0.20
N LEU A 127 -4.93 12.68 -0.57
CA LEU A 127 -6.15 13.07 0.14
C LEU A 127 -6.14 12.56 1.58
N LEU A 128 -5.86 11.29 1.80
CA LEU A 128 -5.82 10.73 3.15
C LEU A 128 -4.71 11.36 3.99
N ALA A 129 -3.54 11.63 3.39
CA ALA A 129 -2.46 12.34 4.07
C ALA A 129 -2.87 13.76 4.50
N ASP A 130 -3.63 14.47 3.68
CA ASP A 130 -4.12 15.82 3.99
C ASP A 130 -5.24 15.80 5.04
N VAL A 131 -6.28 14.97 4.83
CA VAL A 131 -7.44 14.90 5.72
C VAL A 131 -7.05 14.43 7.13
N TYR A 132 -6.14 13.47 7.21
CA TYR A 132 -5.72 12.89 8.49
C TYR A 132 -4.43 13.49 9.04
N SER A 133 -3.60 14.15 8.23
CA SER A 133 -2.36 14.84 8.60
C SER A 133 -1.62 14.23 9.83
N GLU A 134 -1.85 14.76 11.04
CA GLU A 134 -1.26 14.26 12.29
C GLU A 134 -2.07 13.15 12.97
N ARG A 135 -3.18 12.72 12.36
CA ARG A 135 -4.10 11.70 12.88
C ARG A 135 -3.90 10.36 12.18
N VAL A 136 -2.67 10.02 11.83
CA VAL A 136 -2.29 8.72 11.29
C VAL A 136 -1.45 7.98 12.32
N GLN A 137 -1.89 6.79 12.71
CA GLN A 137 -1.11 5.84 13.47
C GLN A 137 -0.22 5.05 12.52
N MET A 138 1.10 5.08 12.73
CA MET A 138 2.03 4.40 11.83
C MET A 138 1.98 2.89 11.99
N LEU A 139 1.72 2.18 10.88
CA LEU A 139 1.93 0.75 10.78
C LEU A 139 3.41 0.45 10.52
N PRO A 140 3.95 -0.64 11.06
CA PRO A 140 5.23 -1.18 10.64
C PRO A 140 5.27 -1.43 9.12
N TRP A 141 6.45 -1.28 8.53
CA TRP A 141 6.65 -1.40 7.07
C TRP A 141 6.16 -2.73 6.48
N HIS A 142 6.24 -3.82 7.24
CA HIS A 142 5.92 -5.16 6.77
C HIS A 142 4.42 -5.39 6.50
N TYR A 143 3.53 -4.54 7.05
CA TYR A 143 2.11 -4.53 6.70
C TYR A 143 1.80 -3.80 5.39
N ASN A 144 2.79 -3.21 4.73
CA ASN A 144 2.72 -2.66 3.40
C ASN A 144 4.12 -2.64 2.79
N ALA A 145 4.69 -3.85 2.59
CA ALA A 145 6.08 -4.03 2.19
C ALA A 145 6.24 -3.67 0.69
N LEU A 146 6.48 -2.38 0.44
CA LEU A 146 6.72 -1.87 -0.90
C LEU A 146 7.91 -2.61 -1.52
N LYS A 147 7.77 -3.23 -2.68
CA LYS A 147 8.86 -4.02 -3.28
C LYS A 147 10.15 -3.24 -3.48
N THR A 148 10.04 -1.90 -3.67
CA THR A 148 11.22 -1.01 -3.79
C THR A 148 11.93 -0.80 -2.46
N LEU A 149 11.26 -1.03 -1.32
CA LEU A 149 11.84 -0.87 0.00
C LEU A 149 13.00 -1.85 0.22
N ARG A 150 12.87 -3.10 -0.27
CA ARG A 150 13.94 -4.11 -0.22
C ARG A 150 15.24 -3.63 -0.86
N GLN A 151 15.14 -2.86 -1.94
CA GLN A 151 16.30 -2.28 -2.63
C GLN A 151 16.82 -1.01 -1.94
N CYS A 152 15.90 -0.12 -1.51
CA CYS A 152 16.25 1.19 -0.98
C CYS A 152 16.73 1.14 0.48
N HIS A 153 16.24 0.16 1.24
CA HIS A 153 16.49 0.01 2.68
C HIS A 153 16.77 -1.46 3.04
N PRO A 154 17.84 -2.06 2.49
CA PRO A 154 18.13 -3.49 2.68
C PRO A 154 18.33 -3.88 4.14
N ASP A 155 18.86 -2.95 4.96
CA ASP A 155 19.05 -3.23 6.40
C ASP A 155 17.75 -3.18 7.21
N LEU A 156 16.67 -2.60 6.67
CA LEU A 156 15.35 -2.62 7.28
C LEU A 156 14.58 -3.88 6.90
N TRP A 157 14.81 -4.37 5.68
CA TRP A 157 14.04 -5.45 5.10
C TRP A 157 14.43 -6.81 5.70
N ASN A 158 13.42 -7.55 6.14
CA ASN A 158 13.55 -8.94 6.55
C ASN A 158 12.43 -9.74 5.85
N ASP A 159 12.79 -10.70 5.00
CA ASP A 159 11.82 -11.49 4.23
C ASP A 159 10.84 -12.26 5.16
N ASP A 160 11.30 -12.71 6.34
CA ASP A 160 10.48 -13.46 7.30
C ASP A 160 9.43 -12.59 8.03
N GLU A 161 9.62 -11.28 8.06
CA GLU A 161 8.68 -10.35 8.69
C GLU A 161 7.58 -9.89 7.73
N VAL A 162 7.77 -10.03 6.42
CA VAL A 162 6.84 -9.51 5.41
C VAL A 162 5.46 -10.13 5.56
N ARG A 163 4.45 -9.32 5.86
CA ARG A 163 3.05 -9.72 5.93
C ARG A 163 2.38 -9.67 4.57
N ILE A 164 2.60 -8.59 3.83
CA ILE A 164 2.06 -8.38 2.49
C ILE A 164 3.05 -7.61 1.62
N ILE A 165 3.30 -8.09 0.41
CA ILE A 165 4.14 -7.44 -0.59
C ILE A 165 3.26 -6.52 -1.44
N HIS A 166 3.65 -5.26 -1.58
CA HIS A 166 3.00 -4.31 -2.46
C HIS A 166 3.81 -4.11 -3.74
N TYR A 167 3.29 -4.57 -4.86
CA TYR A 167 3.96 -4.52 -6.18
C TYR A 167 3.78 -3.15 -6.84
N ILE A 168 4.19 -2.07 -6.16
CA ILE A 168 4.19 -0.73 -6.77
C ILE A 168 5.03 -0.69 -8.05
N LEU A 169 4.75 0.25 -8.94
CA LEU A 169 5.44 0.44 -10.24
C LEU A 169 5.25 -0.79 -11.15
N ASP A 170 6.35 -1.41 -11.61
CA ASP A 170 6.27 -2.56 -12.51
C ASP A 170 5.61 -3.76 -11.82
N LYS A 171 4.68 -4.38 -12.50
CA LYS A 171 3.90 -5.50 -11.98
C LYS A 171 4.45 -6.83 -12.50
N PRO A 172 4.58 -7.88 -11.67
CA PRO A 172 5.05 -9.18 -12.13
C PRO A 172 4.20 -9.74 -13.27
N TRP A 173 2.88 -9.57 -13.23
CA TRP A 173 1.97 -10.05 -14.27
C TRP A 173 2.05 -9.27 -15.60
N LEU A 174 2.64 -8.08 -15.63
CA LEU A 174 2.87 -7.32 -16.85
C LEU A 174 4.24 -7.59 -17.47
N LEU A 175 5.22 -7.99 -16.66
CA LEU A 175 6.59 -8.24 -17.10
C LEU A 175 6.80 -9.71 -17.54
N GLY A 176 5.91 -10.62 -17.14
CA GLY A 176 6.08 -12.04 -17.37
C GLY A 176 6.99 -12.73 -16.34
N PRO A 177 7.12 -14.07 -16.42
CA PRO A 177 7.85 -14.87 -15.43
C PRO A 177 9.39 -14.78 -15.53
N ALA A 178 9.92 -14.14 -16.57
CA ALA A 178 11.37 -13.99 -16.73
C ALA A 178 11.99 -13.14 -15.60
N PRO A 179 13.27 -13.39 -15.23
CA PRO A 179 13.96 -12.58 -14.25
C PRO A 179 13.95 -11.08 -14.61
N CYS A 180 13.62 -10.22 -13.65
CA CYS A 180 13.47 -8.78 -13.85
C CYS A 180 14.34 -7.95 -12.87
N GLY A 181 15.65 -8.08 -12.98
CA GLY A 181 16.59 -7.28 -12.20
C GLY A 181 16.44 -7.44 -10.68
N GLY A 182 16.56 -6.36 -9.92
CA GLY A 182 16.57 -6.37 -8.45
C GLY A 182 15.29 -6.84 -7.75
N HIS A 183 14.20 -7.05 -8.49
CA HIS A 183 12.92 -7.51 -7.93
C HIS A 183 12.60 -8.98 -8.25
N THR A 184 13.53 -9.72 -8.89
CA THR A 184 13.31 -11.11 -9.35
C THR A 184 12.77 -12.01 -8.24
N HIS A 185 13.34 -11.94 -7.03
CA HIS A 185 12.86 -12.74 -5.89
C HIS A 185 11.41 -12.44 -5.53
N LEU A 186 11.04 -11.17 -5.35
CA LEU A 186 9.67 -10.81 -5.00
C LEU A 186 8.67 -11.12 -6.13
N HIS A 187 9.08 -10.95 -7.39
CA HIS A 187 8.26 -11.32 -8.53
C HIS A 187 8.05 -12.83 -8.63
N SER A 188 9.06 -13.66 -8.28
CA SER A 188 8.89 -15.11 -8.24
C SER A 188 7.88 -15.58 -7.21
N LEU A 189 7.73 -14.88 -6.07
CA LEU A 189 6.70 -15.19 -5.08
C LEU A 189 5.30 -15.00 -5.68
N TRP A 190 5.07 -13.94 -6.45
CA TRP A 190 3.81 -13.74 -7.16
C TRP A 190 3.55 -14.86 -8.17
N TRP A 191 4.56 -15.23 -8.97
CA TRP A 191 4.43 -16.28 -9.97
C TRP A 191 4.19 -17.66 -9.34
N ASN A 192 4.75 -17.93 -8.17
CA ASN A 192 4.49 -19.16 -7.42
C ASN A 192 3.04 -19.20 -6.93
N ALA A 193 2.52 -18.09 -6.39
CA ALA A 193 1.13 -17.98 -5.98
C ALA A 193 0.19 -18.14 -7.19
N TYR A 194 0.50 -17.49 -8.30
CA TYR A 194 -0.22 -17.64 -9.57
C TYR A 194 -0.26 -19.11 -10.03
N ALA A 195 0.88 -19.80 -10.05
CA ALA A 195 0.96 -21.21 -10.48
C ALA A 195 0.12 -22.12 -9.57
N SER A 196 0.11 -21.85 -8.26
CA SER A 196 -0.73 -22.58 -7.30
C SER A 196 -2.23 -22.39 -7.59
N LEU A 197 -2.67 -21.18 -7.86
CA LEU A 197 -4.08 -20.88 -8.22
C LEU A 197 -4.42 -21.47 -9.59
N ALA A 198 -3.54 -21.36 -10.58
CA ALA A 198 -3.76 -21.91 -11.92
C ALA A 198 -3.90 -23.45 -11.91
N ALA A 199 -3.23 -24.12 -10.97
CA ALA A 199 -3.40 -25.57 -10.78
C ALA A 199 -4.78 -25.93 -10.19
N HIS A 200 -5.41 -25.04 -9.43
CA HIS A 200 -6.64 -25.27 -8.69
C HIS A 200 -7.67 -24.14 -8.87
N PRO A 201 -8.10 -23.80 -10.11
CA PRO A 201 -9.03 -22.69 -10.35
C PRO A 201 -10.40 -22.87 -9.67
N ALA A 202 -10.77 -24.10 -9.35
CA ALA A 202 -11.99 -24.40 -8.60
C ALA A 202 -12.02 -23.78 -7.20
N THR A 203 -10.87 -23.44 -6.59
CA THR A 203 -10.83 -22.70 -5.32
C THR A 203 -11.43 -21.30 -5.43
N LEU A 204 -11.48 -20.76 -6.65
CA LEU A 204 -12.10 -19.47 -6.99
C LEU A 204 -13.49 -19.63 -7.61
N GLY A 205 -14.05 -20.85 -7.58
CA GLY A 205 -15.34 -21.16 -8.22
C GLY A 205 -15.30 -21.13 -9.75
N MET A 206 -14.11 -21.26 -10.36
CA MET A 206 -13.89 -21.16 -11.80
C MET A 206 -13.54 -22.53 -12.40
N THR A 207 -13.98 -22.77 -13.63
CA THR A 207 -13.43 -23.82 -14.48
C THR A 207 -12.06 -23.43 -15.03
N ARG A 208 -11.31 -24.40 -15.56
CA ARG A 208 -10.00 -24.11 -16.21
C ARG A 208 -10.14 -23.17 -17.41
N ASP A 209 -11.21 -23.32 -18.18
CA ASP A 209 -11.43 -22.48 -19.38
C ASP A 209 -11.80 -21.04 -19.01
N GLU A 210 -12.61 -20.86 -17.97
CA GLU A 210 -12.93 -19.51 -17.43
C GLU A 210 -11.68 -18.84 -16.87
N TRP A 211 -10.89 -19.57 -16.08
CA TRP A 211 -9.60 -19.09 -15.59
C TRP A 211 -8.68 -18.65 -16.73
N ALA A 212 -8.48 -19.52 -17.74
CA ALA A 212 -7.60 -19.22 -18.87
C ALA A 212 -8.05 -17.97 -19.64
N LYS A 213 -9.35 -17.80 -19.86
CA LYS A 213 -9.92 -16.62 -20.53
C LYS A 213 -9.67 -15.34 -19.73
N GLU A 214 -9.97 -15.37 -18.43
CA GLU A 214 -9.80 -14.20 -17.55
C GLU A 214 -8.35 -13.80 -17.44
N VAL A 215 -7.46 -14.76 -17.21
CA VAL A 215 -6.02 -14.50 -17.03
C VAL A 215 -5.37 -13.97 -18.31
N ALA A 216 -5.76 -14.45 -19.49
CA ALA A 216 -5.22 -13.97 -20.76
C ALA A 216 -5.45 -12.47 -20.98
N LEU A 217 -6.44 -11.88 -20.33
CA LEU A 217 -6.72 -10.43 -20.39
C LEU A 217 -5.71 -9.59 -19.56
N HIS A 218 -5.10 -10.18 -18.53
CA HIS A 218 -4.40 -9.43 -17.49
C HIS A 218 -2.96 -9.85 -17.27
N VAL A 219 -2.57 -11.07 -17.64
CA VAL A 219 -1.24 -11.64 -17.36
C VAL A 219 -0.49 -11.86 -18.66
N ARG A 220 0.73 -11.33 -18.76
CA ARG A 220 1.60 -11.46 -19.93
C ARG A 220 2.57 -12.63 -19.78
N GLY A 221 2.86 -13.29 -20.89
CA GLY A 221 3.90 -14.33 -20.97
C GLY A 221 3.48 -15.70 -20.45
N ILE A 222 2.18 -15.98 -20.47
CA ILE A 222 1.59 -17.31 -20.17
C ILE A 222 1.13 -17.98 -21.46
#